data_23942bc632f74d13ea2890adbd9a8269
#
_entry.id   23942bc632f74d13ea2890adbd9a8269
#
_cell.length_a   1.000
_cell.length_b   1.000
_cell.length_c   1.000
_cell.angle_alpha   90.00
_cell.angle_beta   90.00
_cell.angle_gamma   90.00
#
_symmetry.space_group_name_H-M   'P 1'
#
loop_
_entity.id
_entity.type
_entity.pdbx_description
1 polymer ?
#
loop_
_entity_poly.entity_id
_entity_poly.type
_entity_poly.pdbx_seq_one_letter_code
_entity_poly.pdbx_strand_id
1 'polypeptide(L)'
;MKSNYTIFLIVLCITLNACHKSDIIPQLQLADSLMLSKPDSALNLLRSFSIQEIPSKSAKAMYALLLTQALDKNYIQHQNDSIISIAIDYYKNKDNNNLKAKSYFYLGRVYQDNEEYVKATEAYLTVLKSTPTDKTFILQVYNNLAMCYENQEFYIQAIKTYKESYSTAELLKDKYGILHATRGLGNIYAIQDDEDSALTYYQTSLAIAQSINDSIWQTAILCDIAKVYDNLGMHIEAKKNIEHALKYAPYNTSFSSIYFWKGIILRNLEETDSAICYLSKAKINADIYAKASIYQTLYEIDKKRKKY
;
A
#
# COMPACT_ATOMS: atom_id res chain seq x y z
N MET A 1 36.62 -61.39 -9.12
CA MET A 1 36.60 -60.11 -9.84
C MET A 1 35.23 -59.43 -9.93
N LYS A 2 34.08 -60.14 -9.91
CA LYS A 2 32.74 -59.50 -9.98
C LYS A 2 32.32 -58.71 -8.71
N SER A 3 32.87 -59.07 -7.52
CA SER A 3 32.49 -58.40 -6.25
C SER A 3 33.07 -56.97 -6.12
N ASN A 4 34.25 -56.70 -6.68
CA ASN A 4 34.88 -55.36 -6.57
C ASN A 4 34.23 -54.29 -7.45
N TYR A 5 33.64 -54.69 -8.57
CA TYR A 5 32.92 -53.74 -9.45
C TYR A 5 31.58 -53.30 -8.86
N THR A 6 30.89 -54.17 -8.13
CA THR A 6 29.62 -53.84 -7.45
C THR A 6 29.83 -52.84 -6.30
N ILE A 7 30.91 -53.01 -5.54
CA ILE A 7 31.28 -52.07 -4.45
C ILE A 7 31.72 -50.73 -5.04
N PHE A 8 32.45 -50.72 -6.14
CA PHE A 8 32.86 -49.48 -6.81
C PHE A 8 31.68 -48.72 -7.43
N LEU A 9 30.67 -49.42 -7.99
CA LEU A 9 29.45 -48.81 -8.50
C LEU A 9 28.55 -48.23 -7.39
N ILE A 10 28.47 -48.91 -6.24
CA ILE A 10 27.72 -48.45 -5.08
C ILE A 10 28.37 -47.20 -4.47
N VAL A 11 29.70 -47.18 -4.37
CA VAL A 11 30.44 -45.99 -3.89
C VAL A 11 30.32 -44.83 -4.89
N LEU A 12 30.32 -45.08 -6.19
CA LEU A 12 30.15 -44.07 -7.23
C LEU A 12 28.70 -43.53 -7.22
N CYS A 13 27.67 -44.35 -6.98
CA CYS A 13 26.30 -43.90 -6.83
C CYS A 13 26.07 -43.10 -5.55
N ILE A 14 26.81 -43.37 -4.45
CA ILE A 14 26.72 -42.61 -3.21
C ILE A 14 27.38 -41.22 -3.37
N THR A 15 28.45 -41.13 -4.14
CA THR A 15 29.14 -39.84 -4.41
C THR A 15 28.36 -38.94 -5.39
N LEU A 16 27.54 -39.53 -6.27
CA LEU A 16 26.67 -38.78 -7.21
C LEU A 16 25.39 -38.23 -6.54
N ASN A 17 25.03 -38.76 -5.35
CA ASN A 17 23.92 -38.22 -4.52
C ASN A 17 24.43 -37.26 -3.44
N ALA A 18 25.65 -36.79 -3.46
CA ALA A 18 26.04 -35.58 -2.79
C ALA A 18 25.31 -34.42 -3.49
N CYS A 19 24.04 -34.22 -3.14
CA CYS A 19 23.28 -33.03 -3.47
C CYS A 19 24.21 -31.83 -3.26
N HIS A 20 24.67 -31.23 -4.33
CA HIS A 20 25.20 -29.90 -4.31
C HIS A 20 24.11 -29.04 -3.66
N LYS A 21 24.16 -28.86 -2.33
CA LYS A 21 23.47 -27.76 -1.70
C LYS A 21 24.02 -26.51 -2.36
N SER A 22 23.44 -26.13 -3.49
CA SER A 22 23.79 -24.88 -4.14
C SER A 22 23.76 -23.82 -3.08
N ASP A 23 24.85 -23.08 -2.95
CA ASP A 23 24.91 -21.99 -1.99
C ASP A 23 23.74 -21.07 -2.28
N ILE A 24 22.77 -20.96 -1.36
CA ILE A 24 21.56 -20.16 -1.54
C ILE A 24 21.87 -18.65 -1.54
N ILE A 25 23.02 -18.25 -1.00
CA ILE A 25 23.39 -16.83 -0.85
C ILE A 25 23.42 -16.11 -2.21
N PRO A 26 24.06 -16.61 -3.27
CA PRO A 26 24.02 -15.96 -4.58
C PRO A 26 22.60 -15.78 -5.12
N GLN A 27 21.70 -16.71 -4.84
CA GLN A 27 20.33 -16.66 -5.29
C GLN A 27 19.49 -15.63 -4.50
N LEU A 28 19.75 -15.50 -3.19
CA LEU A 28 19.17 -14.43 -2.37
C LEU A 28 19.68 -13.05 -2.81
N GLN A 29 20.96 -12.93 -3.15
CA GLN A 29 21.54 -11.70 -3.71
C GLN A 29 20.93 -11.34 -5.07
N LEU A 30 20.70 -12.34 -5.92
CA LEU A 30 19.99 -12.14 -7.18
C LEU A 30 18.57 -11.66 -6.95
N ALA A 31 17.82 -12.27 -6.03
CA ALA A 31 16.48 -11.84 -5.67
C ALA A 31 16.46 -10.37 -5.16
N ASP A 32 17.41 -10.00 -4.30
CA ASP A 32 17.54 -8.61 -3.82
C ASP A 32 17.83 -7.63 -4.98
N SER A 33 18.69 -7.98 -5.91
CA SER A 33 19.00 -7.14 -7.10
C SER A 33 17.80 -6.94 -8.05
N LEU A 34 16.91 -7.93 -8.11
CA LEU A 34 15.68 -7.88 -8.94
C LEU A 34 14.55 -7.10 -8.25
N MET A 35 14.63 -6.86 -6.94
CA MET A 35 13.53 -6.40 -6.11
C MET A 35 12.88 -5.08 -6.57
N LEU A 36 13.64 -4.17 -7.14
CA LEU A 36 13.13 -2.88 -7.62
C LEU A 36 12.69 -2.90 -9.08
N SER A 37 13.39 -3.65 -9.93
CA SER A 37 13.17 -3.63 -11.37
C SER A 37 12.23 -4.73 -11.87
N LYS A 38 12.22 -5.89 -11.20
CA LYS A 38 11.45 -7.09 -11.58
C LYS A 38 10.96 -7.82 -10.32
N PRO A 39 10.10 -7.21 -9.50
CA PRO A 39 9.67 -7.79 -8.20
C PRO A 39 8.94 -9.13 -8.35
N ASP A 40 8.22 -9.35 -9.46
CA ASP A 40 7.60 -10.64 -9.81
C ASP A 40 8.63 -11.74 -9.99
N SER A 41 9.74 -11.46 -10.70
CA SER A 41 10.84 -12.40 -10.90
C SER A 41 11.56 -12.70 -9.58
N ALA A 42 11.76 -11.68 -8.73
CA ALA A 42 12.31 -11.87 -7.39
C ALA A 42 11.41 -12.78 -6.54
N LEU A 43 10.10 -12.56 -6.56
CA LEU A 43 9.13 -13.38 -5.83
C LEU A 43 9.12 -14.83 -6.33
N ASN A 44 9.12 -15.04 -7.65
CA ASN A 44 9.15 -16.38 -8.23
C ASN A 44 10.43 -17.14 -7.85
N LEU A 45 11.58 -16.46 -7.88
CA LEU A 45 12.84 -17.03 -7.43
C LEU A 45 12.79 -17.42 -5.94
N LEU A 46 12.29 -16.54 -5.08
CA LEU A 46 12.18 -16.83 -3.64
C LEU A 46 11.20 -17.97 -3.34
N ARG A 47 10.09 -18.07 -4.05
CA ARG A 47 9.12 -19.17 -3.90
C ARG A 47 9.63 -20.53 -4.36
N SER A 48 10.74 -20.59 -5.12
CA SER A 48 11.36 -21.86 -5.50
C SER A 48 12.11 -22.54 -4.34
N PHE A 49 12.29 -21.86 -3.20
CA PHE A 49 12.98 -22.40 -2.02
C PHE A 49 12.01 -22.73 -0.91
N SER A 50 12.29 -23.81 -0.19
CA SER A 50 11.68 -24.09 1.10
C SER A 50 12.54 -23.53 2.23
N ILE A 51 11.96 -22.75 3.14
CA ILE A 51 12.70 -22.16 4.28
C ILE A 51 13.31 -23.23 5.19
N GLN A 52 12.72 -24.44 5.23
CA GLN A 52 13.21 -25.57 6.00
C GLN A 52 14.56 -26.07 5.47
N GLU A 53 14.78 -25.96 4.16
CA GLU A 53 16.01 -26.43 3.49
C GLU A 53 17.17 -25.44 3.57
N ILE A 54 16.91 -24.22 4.00
CA ILE A 54 17.93 -23.18 4.14
C ILE A 54 18.79 -23.49 5.37
N PRO A 55 20.11 -23.68 5.21
CA PRO A 55 20.93 -24.28 6.27
C PRO A 55 21.26 -23.33 7.42
N SER A 56 21.46 -22.04 7.15
CA SER A 56 21.95 -21.10 8.15
C SER A 56 20.86 -20.14 8.63
N LYS A 57 20.94 -19.74 9.91
CA LYS A 57 20.03 -18.73 10.49
C LYS A 57 20.13 -17.39 9.77
N SER A 58 21.32 -17.01 9.33
CA SER A 58 21.55 -15.78 8.55
C SER A 58 20.84 -15.81 7.20
N ALA A 59 20.98 -16.92 6.46
CA ALA A 59 20.32 -17.08 5.17
C ALA A 59 18.79 -17.17 5.33
N LYS A 60 18.27 -17.83 6.39
CA LYS A 60 16.84 -17.84 6.72
C LYS A 60 16.30 -16.43 6.98
N ALA A 61 17.04 -15.62 7.73
CA ALA A 61 16.67 -14.24 8.02
C ALA A 61 16.65 -13.36 6.76
N MET A 62 17.69 -13.50 5.91
CA MET A 62 17.75 -12.82 4.61
C MET A 62 16.59 -13.23 3.70
N TYR A 63 16.35 -14.54 3.56
CA TYR A 63 15.22 -15.07 2.80
C TYR A 63 13.87 -14.51 3.30
N ALA A 64 13.65 -14.54 4.62
CA ALA A 64 12.41 -14.06 5.21
C ALA A 64 12.17 -12.57 4.94
N LEU A 65 13.20 -11.74 5.07
CA LEU A 65 13.15 -10.32 4.75
C LEU A 65 12.83 -10.10 3.26
N LEU A 66 13.56 -10.77 2.37
CA LEU A 66 13.37 -10.61 0.92
C LEU A 66 12.03 -11.15 0.45
N LEU A 67 11.53 -12.25 1.01
CA LEU A 67 10.22 -12.79 0.66
C LEU A 67 9.09 -11.82 1.08
N THR A 68 9.16 -11.27 2.30
CA THR A 68 8.19 -10.26 2.75
C THR A 68 8.25 -9.02 1.86
N GLN A 69 9.44 -8.55 1.53
CA GLN A 69 9.62 -7.42 0.60
C GLN A 69 9.04 -7.72 -0.79
N ALA A 70 9.29 -8.93 -1.33
CA ALA A 70 8.79 -9.31 -2.64
C ALA A 70 7.27 -9.42 -2.68
N LEU A 71 6.63 -9.91 -1.62
CA LEU A 71 5.18 -9.93 -1.48
C LEU A 71 4.62 -8.51 -1.49
N ASP A 72 5.16 -7.61 -0.67
CA ASP A 72 4.77 -6.20 -0.61
C ASP A 72 4.90 -5.52 -1.98
N LYS A 73 6.03 -5.69 -2.68
CA LYS A 73 6.28 -5.11 -4.00
C LYS A 73 5.38 -5.64 -5.12
N ASN A 74 4.81 -6.82 -4.94
CA ASN A 74 3.84 -7.43 -5.86
C ASN A 74 2.39 -7.20 -5.42
N TYR A 75 2.14 -6.32 -4.42
CA TYR A 75 0.81 -6.02 -3.89
C TYR A 75 0.05 -7.26 -3.39
N ILE A 76 0.78 -8.25 -2.86
CA ILE A 76 0.22 -9.46 -2.27
C ILE A 76 0.11 -9.24 -0.76
N GLN A 77 -1.13 -9.23 -0.27
CA GLN A 77 -1.42 -9.00 1.14
C GLN A 77 -0.76 -10.06 2.03
N HIS A 78 -0.12 -9.62 3.11
CA HIS A 78 0.45 -10.48 4.12
C HIS A 78 -0.65 -11.01 5.04
N GLN A 79 -0.63 -12.31 5.32
CA GLN A 79 -1.62 -12.93 6.22
C GLN A 79 -1.26 -12.77 7.70
N ASN A 80 0.03 -12.77 8.03
CA ASN A 80 0.56 -12.64 9.39
C ASN A 80 2.06 -12.30 9.36
N ASP A 81 2.63 -12.08 10.54
CA ASP A 81 4.02 -11.70 10.75
C ASP A 81 5.01 -12.85 10.88
N SER A 82 4.58 -14.12 10.73
CA SER A 82 5.42 -15.29 11.01
C SER A 82 6.70 -15.35 10.19
N ILE A 83 6.65 -14.93 8.93
CA ILE A 83 7.82 -14.94 8.03
C ILE A 83 8.79 -13.82 8.43
N ILE A 84 8.32 -12.58 8.56
CA ILE A 84 9.20 -11.44 8.87
C ILE A 84 9.79 -11.53 10.29
N SER A 85 9.11 -12.20 11.22
CA SER A 85 9.60 -12.45 12.57
C SER A 85 10.92 -13.20 12.59
N ILE A 86 11.19 -14.07 11.63
CA ILE A 86 12.49 -14.76 11.47
C ILE A 86 13.62 -13.75 11.21
N ALA A 87 13.36 -12.74 10.40
CA ALA A 87 14.32 -11.67 10.14
C ALA A 87 14.49 -10.77 11.37
N ILE A 88 13.39 -10.38 12.04
CA ILE A 88 13.43 -9.60 13.26
C ILE A 88 14.24 -10.31 14.34
N ASP A 89 13.95 -11.57 14.62
CA ASP A 89 14.65 -12.34 15.67
C ASP A 89 16.15 -12.45 15.42
N TYR A 90 16.54 -12.50 14.15
CA TYR A 90 17.96 -12.55 13.79
C TYR A 90 18.64 -11.17 13.86
N TYR A 91 18.00 -10.11 13.30
CA TYR A 91 18.63 -8.80 13.11
C TYR A 91 18.48 -7.85 14.32
N LYS A 92 17.50 -8.06 15.22
CA LYS A 92 17.24 -7.14 16.35
C LYS A 92 18.45 -6.84 17.23
N ASN A 93 19.37 -7.84 17.40
CA ASN A 93 20.58 -7.76 18.23
C ASN A 93 21.86 -7.73 17.41
N LYS A 94 21.79 -7.37 16.12
CA LYS A 94 22.97 -7.27 15.26
C LYS A 94 23.31 -5.81 14.98
N ASP A 95 24.61 -5.54 14.76
CA ASP A 95 25.11 -4.19 14.44
C ASP A 95 24.75 -3.72 13.01
N ASN A 96 24.06 -4.56 12.23
CA ASN A 96 23.62 -4.20 10.89
C ASN A 96 22.31 -3.39 10.96
N ASN A 97 22.45 -2.09 11.19
CA ASN A 97 21.31 -1.17 11.32
C ASN A 97 20.42 -1.13 10.07
N ASN A 98 20.98 -1.32 8.87
CA ASN A 98 20.20 -1.29 7.63
C ASN A 98 19.25 -2.50 7.52
N LEU A 99 19.73 -3.72 7.76
CA LEU A 99 18.89 -4.93 7.70
C LEU A 99 17.87 -4.96 8.85
N LYS A 100 18.28 -4.47 10.02
CA LYS A 100 17.39 -4.28 11.16
C LYS A 100 16.27 -3.29 10.80
N ALA A 101 16.61 -2.10 10.29
CA ALA A 101 15.64 -1.08 9.89
C ALA A 101 14.69 -1.60 8.80
N LYS A 102 15.21 -2.25 7.74
CA LYS A 102 14.39 -2.89 6.71
C LYS A 102 13.44 -3.94 7.27
N SER A 103 13.90 -4.78 8.22
CA SER A 103 13.06 -5.81 8.83
C SER A 103 11.89 -5.19 9.60
N TYR A 104 12.13 -4.16 10.40
CA TYR A 104 11.06 -3.45 11.12
C TYR A 104 10.14 -2.68 10.17
N PHE A 105 10.65 -2.13 9.08
CA PHE A 105 9.83 -1.49 8.05
C PHE A 105 8.82 -2.48 7.45
N TYR A 106 9.29 -3.66 7.01
CA TYR A 106 8.40 -4.67 6.45
C TYR A 106 7.52 -5.34 7.49
N LEU A 107 7.92 -5.40 8.77
CA LEU A 107 7.00 -5.76 9.86
C LEU A 107 5.85 -4.74 9.97
N GLY A 108 6.16 -3.45 9.90
CA GLY A 108 5.15 -2.40 9.84
C GLY A 108 4.19 -2.56 8.65
N ARG A 109 4.71 -2.90 7.46
CA ARG A 109 3.90 -3.19 6.27
C ARG A 109 2.96 -4.38 6.47
N VAL A 110 3.47 -5.47 7.08
CA VAL A 110 2.66 -6.64 7.43
C VAL A 110 1.51 -6.26 8.37
N TYR A 111 1.79 -5.47 9.40
CA TYR A 111 0.76 -5.01 10.33
C TYR A 111 -0.25 -4.06 9.68
N GLN A 112 0.18 -3.19 8.74
CA GLN A 112 -0.74 -2.36 7.97
C GLN A 112 -1.69 -3.19 7.11
N ASP A 113 -1.19 -4.23 6.43
CA ASP A 113 -2.00 -5.13 5.61
C ASP A 113 -3.10 -5.84 6.44
N ASN A 114 -2.86 -6.01 7.74
CA ASN A 114 -3.80 -6.61 8.69
C ASN A 114 -4.58 -5.56 9.52
N GLU A 115 -4.48 -4.27 9.17
CA GLU A 115 -5.13 -3.16 9.86
C GLU A 115 -4.73 -3.01 11.34
N GLU A 116 -3.59 -3.60 11.73
CA GLU A 116 -3.03 -3.51 13.08
C GLU A 116 -2.18 -2.22 13.22
N TYR A 117 -2.80 -1.08 13.03
CA TYR A 117 -2.11 0.22 12.90
C TYR A 117 -1.26 0.62 14.11
N VAL A 118 -1.64 0.21 15.33
CA VAL A 118 -0.84 0.47 16.55
C VAL A 118 0.51 -0.25 16.44
N LYS A 119 0.49 -1.55 16.10
CA LYS A 119 1.73 -2.33 15.95
C LYS A 119 2.58 -1.84 14.77
N ALA A 120 1.93 -1.44 13.67
CA ALA A 120 2.61 -0.85 12.53
C ALA A 120 3.34 0.45 12.93
N THR A 121 2.68 1.32 13.69
CA THR A 121 3.26 2.56 14.24
C THR A 121 4.51 2.27 15.08
N GLU A 122 4.45 1.31 16.01
CA GLU A 122 5.60 0.92 16.84
C GLU A 122 6.78 0.41 16.00
N ALA A 123 6.49 -0.38 14.97
CA ALA A 123 7.51 -0.88 14.05
C ALA A 123 8.19 0.27 13.28
N TYR A 124 7.43 1.21 12.71
CA TYR A 124 8.00 2.37 12.01
C TYR A 124 8.76 3.33 12.92
N LEU A 125 8.28 3.56 14.14
CA LEU A 125 9.02 4.35 15.14
C LEU A 125 10.36 3.67 15.50
N THR A 126 10.39 2.33 15.52
CA THR A 126 11.63 1.58 15.75
C THR A 126 12.63 1.77 14.59
N VAL A 127 12.13 1.87 13.34
CA VAL A 127 12.98 2.23 12.19
C VAL A 127 13.61 3.62 12.40
N LEU A 128 12.80 4.63 12.73
CA LEU A 128 13.29 6.00 12.90
C LEU A 128 14.31 6.11 14.06
N LYS A 129 14.11 5.37 15.15
CA LYS A 129 15.07 5.30 16.28
C LYS A 129 16.42 4.69 15.87
N SER A 130 16.48 3.87 14.82
CA SER A 130 17.73 3.31 14.31
C SER A 130 18.55 4.31 13.47
N THR A 131 18.06 5.54 13.30
CA THR A 131 18.70 6.64 12.56
C THR A 131 19.19 6.23 11.17
N PRO A 132 18.30 5.76 10.28
CA PRO A 132 18.71 5.42 8.91
C PRO A 132 19.23 6.67 8.19
N THR A 133 20.24 6.49 7.34
CA THR A 133 20.85 7.62 6.58
C THR A 133 20.24 7.81 5.19
N ASP A 134 19.60 6.77 4.66
CA ASP A 134 18.93 6.84 3.35
C ASP A 134 17.62 7.64 3.45
N LYS A 135 17.63 8.83 2.88
CA LYS A 135 16.48 9.75 2.89
C LYS A 135 15.29 9.22 2.10
N THR A 136 15.53 8.43 1.05
CA THR A 136 14.45 7.80 0.28
C THR A 136 13.73 6.75 1.14
N PHE A 137 14.48 5.99 1.91
CA PHE A 137 13.90 5.03 2.86
C PHE A 137 13.17 5.75 4.01
N ILE A 138 13.73 6.84 4.55
CA ILE A 138 13.07 7.65 5.59
C ILE A 138 11.74 8.22 5.07
N LEU A 139 11.68 8.69 3.82
CA LEU A 139 10.46 9.17 3.19
C LEU A 139 9.37 8.09 3.16
N GLN A 140 9.74 6.86 2.80
CA GLN A 140 8.79 5.73 2.82
C GLN A 140 8.28 5.45 4.24
N VAL A 141 9.15 5.55 5.25
CA VAL A 141 8.75 5.38 6.66
C VAL A 141 7.77 6.45 7.09
N TYR A 142 8.05 7.73 6.79
CA TYR A 142 7.15 8.82 7.13
C TYR A 142 5.77 8.68 6.47
N ASN A 143 5.73 8.32 5.18
CA ASN A 143 4.47 8.12 4.46
C ASN A 143 3.60 7.05 5.13
N ASN A 144 4.19 5.91 5.46
CA ASN A 144 3.46 4.81 6.07
C ASN A 144 3.08 5.12 7.54
N LEU A 145 3.97 5.75 8.30
CA LEU A 145 3.71 6.16 9.68
C LEU A 145 2.58 7.20 9.75
N ALA A 146 2.58 8.20 8.86
CA ALA A 146 1.52 9.21 8.80
C ALA A 146 0.16 8.57 8.51
N MET A 147 0.10 7.62 7.57
CA MET A 147 -1.11 6.86 7.27
C MET A 147 -1.56 5.99 8.46
N CYS A 148 -0.64 5.42 9.23
CA CYS A 148 -0.99 4.71 10.46
C CYS A 148 -1.60 5.64 11.51
N TYR A 149 -1.07 6.85 11.68
CA TYR A 149 -1.64 7.83 12.58
C TYR A 149 -3.02 8.33 12.12
N GLU A 150 -3.20 8.55 10.80
CA GLU A 150 -4.49 8.92 10.20
C GLU A 150 -5.55 7.85 10.50
N ASN A 151 -5.25 6.56 10.28
CA ASN A 151 -6.18 5.46 10.56
C ASN A 151 -6.45 5.23 12.05
N GLN A 152 -5.60 5.72 12.94
CA GLN A 152 -5.80 5.73 14.39
C GLN A 152 -6.47 7.01 14.90
N GLU A 153 -6.86 7.92 14.00
CA GLU A 153 -7.43 9.24 14.30
C GLU A 153 -6.48 10.15 15.12
N PHE A 154 -5.19 9.86 15.10
CA PHE A 154 -4.16 10.70 15.72
C PHE A 154 -3.75 11.83 14.79
N TYR A 155 -4.70 12.72 14.47
CA TYR A 155 -4.57 13.73 13.43
C TYR A 155 -3.41 14.71 13.64
N ILE A 156 -3.10 15.10 14.89
CA ILE A 156 -1.97 15.98 15.20
C ILE A 156 -0.65 15.32 14.78
N GLN A 157 -0.47 14.05 15.17
CA GLN A 157 0.71 13.27 14.83
C GLN A 157 0.79 13.01 13.32
N ALA A 158 -0.34 12.70 12.68
CA ALA A 158 -0.43 12.49 11.25
C ALA A 158 -0.03 13.74 10.47
N ILE A 159 -0.57 14.92 10.80
CA ILE A 159 -0.22 16.21 10.19
C ILE A 159 1.28 16.47 10.33
N LYS A 160 1.84 16.30 11.54
CA LYS A 160 3.27 16.49 11.77
C LYS A 160 4.09 15.55 10.88
N THR A 161 3.73 14.27 10.83
CA THR A 161 4.48 13.26 10.07
C THR A 161 4.35 13.46 8.56
N TYR A 162 3.16 13.87 8.05
CA TYR A 162 3.02 14.24 6.65
C TYR A 162 3.84 15.49 6.28
N LYS A 163 4.01 16.47 7.18
CA LYS A 163 4.90 17.62 6.96
C LYS A 163 6.37 17.20 6.91
N GLU A 164 6.81 16.27 7.75
CA GLU A 164 8.16 15.68 7.66
C GLU A 164 8.36 14.91 6.34
N SER A 165 7.34 14.15 5.93
CA SER A 165 7.32 13.47 4.63
C SER A 165 7.44 14.48 3.48
N TYR A 166 6.64 15.53 3.48
CA TYR A 166 6.66 16.59 2.48
C TYR A 166 8.04 17.22 2.36
N SER A 167 8.61 17.68 3.49
CA SER A 167 9.94 18.32 3.51
C SER A 167 11.04 17.38 3.01
N THR A 168 10.96 16.08 3.36
CA THR A 168 11.91 15.08 2.88
C THR A 168 11.76 14.86 1.37
N ALA A 169 10.54 14.80 0.88
CA ALA A 169 10.24 14.63 -0.55
C ALA A 169 10.68 15.85 -1.39
N GLU A 170 10.50 17.07 -0.87
CA GLU A 170 11.02 18.30 -1.52
C GLU A 170 12.54 18.25 -1.64
N LEU A 171 13.24 17.89 -0.58
CA LEU A 171 14.70 17.76 -0.59
C LEU A 171 15.18 16.73 -1.62
N LEU A 172 14.42 15.64 -1.80
CA LEU A 172 14.71 14.59 -2.79
C LEU A 172 14.20 14.93 -4.19
N LYS A 173 13.40 15.99 -4.34
CA LYS A 173 12.65 16.31 -5.56
C LYS A 173 11.74 15.14 -6.01
N ASP A 174 11.24 14.38 -5.05
CA ASP A 174 10.35 13.24 -5.28
C ASP A 174 8.90 13.73 -5.39
N LYS A 175 8.43 13.86 -6.63
CA LYS A 175 7.06 14.30 -6.92
C LYS A 175 6.00 13.36 -6.34
N TYR A 176 6.23 12.03 -6.33
CA TYR A 176 5.30 11.08 -5.72
C TYR A 176 5.23 11.24 -4.20
N GLY A 177 6.37 11.46 -3.55
CA GLY A 177 6.43 11.74 -2.12
C GLY A 177 5.67 13.02 -1.76
N ILE A 178 5.86 14.11 -2.53
CA ILE A 178 5.14 15.37 -2.33
C ILE A 178 3.63 15.15 -2.52
N LEU A 179 3.21 14.48 -3.60
CA LEU A 179 1.82 14.19 -3.90
C LEU A 179 1.16 13.40 -2.76
N HIS A 180 1.84 12.38 -2.26
CA HIS A 180 1.33 11.53 -1.18
C HIS A 180 1.12 12.31 0.11
N ALA A 181 2.11 13.13 0.49
CA ALA A 181 2.06 13.94 1.70
C ALA A 181 0.97 15.04 1.61
N THR A 182 0.87 15.74 0.48
CA THR A 182 -0.14 16.78 0.27
C THR A 182 -1.56 16.20 0.25
N ARG A 183 -1.79 15.06 -0.42
CA ARG A 183 -3.10 14.41 -0.38
C ARG A 183 -3.46 13.95 1.03
N GLY A 184 -2.51 13.37 1.79
CA GLY A 184 -2.73 12.97 3.18
C GLY A 184 -3.09 14.14 4.09
N LEU A 185 -2.42 15.30 3.93
CA LEU A 185 -2.80 16.51 4.62
C LEU A 185 -4.22 16.96 4.25
N GLY A 186 -4.57 16.93 2.95
CA GLY A 186 -5.92 17.23 2.47
C GLY A 186 -6.97 16.33 3.11
N ASN A 187 -6.72 15.02 3.21
CA ASN A 187 -7.63 14.08 3.86
C ASN A 187 -7.91 14.47 5.32
N ILE A 188 -6.86 14.79 6.09
CA ILE A 188 -7.02 15.10 7.51
C ILE A 188 -7.77 16.42 7.69
N TYR A 189 -7.48 17.45 6.90
CA TYR A 189 -8.22 18.71 6.98
C TYR A 189 -9.69 18.53 6.58
N ALA A 190 -9.98 17.70 5.56
CA ALA A 190 -11.37 17.36 5.20
C ALA A 190 -12.12 16.60 6.32
N ILE A 191 -11.44 15.73 7.09
CA ILE A 191 -12.03 15.06 8.25
C ILE A 191 -12.29 16.05 9.41
N GLN A 192 -11.48 17.11 9.51
CA GLN A 192 -11.61 18.14 10.53
C GLN A 192 -12.56 19.27 10.15
N ASP A 193 -13.30 19.12 9.04
CA ASP A 193 -14.22 20.15 8.49
C ASP A 193 -13.51 21.49 8.19
N ASP A 194 -12.20 21.43 7.82
CA ASP A 194 -11.45 22.56 7.28
C ASP A 194 -11.33 22.40 5.76
N GLU A 195 -12.42 22.68 5.08
CA GLU A 195 -12.57 22.47 3.64
C GLU A 195 -11.64 23.35 2.82
N ASP A 196 -11.35 24.57 3.27
CA ASP A 196 -10.44 25.49 2.58
C ASP A 196 -9.02 24.95 2.55
N SER A 197 -8.53 24.48 3.69
CA SER A 197 -7.23 23.80 3.77
C SER A 197 -7.22 22.51 2.97
N ALA A 198 -8.26 21.70 3.07
CA ALA A 198 -8.40 20.46 2.33
C ALA A 198 -8.31 20.68 0.81
N LEU A 199 -9.08 21.63 0.28
CA LEU A 199 -9.08 22.00 -1.15
C LEU A 199 -7.70 22.51 -1.59
N THR A 200 -7.03 23.33 -0.78
CA THR A 200 -5.69 23.86 -1.08
C THR A 200 -4.69 22.71 -1.25
N TYR A 201 -4.67 21.75 -0.32
CA TYR A 201 -3.75 20.61 -0.39
C TYR A 201 -4.11 19.65 -1.53
N TYR A 202 -5.39 19.38 -1.78
CA TYR A 202 -5.81 18.55 -2.90
C TYR A 202 -5.51 19.19 -4.25
N GLN A 203 -5.69 20.51 -4.41
CA GLN A 203 -5.31 21.21 -5.64
C GLN A 203 -3.81 21.14 -5.91
N THR A 204 -2.99 21.31 -4.87
CA THR A 204 -1.53 21.11 -4.96
C THR A 204 -1.19 19.70 -5.42
N SER A 205 -1.81 18.71 -4.78
CA SER A 205 -1.63 17.30 -5.13
C SER A 205 -2.07 17.00 -6.57
N LEU A 206 -3.20 17.56 -7.00
CA LEU A 206 -3.72 17.40 -8.37
C LEU A 206 -2.77 17.99 -9.42
N ALA A 207 -2.22 19.17 -9.16
CA ALA A 207 -1.25 19.79 -10.05
C ALA A 207 0.01 18.93 -10.23
N ILE A 208 0.48 18.29 -9.15
CA ILE A 208 1.59 17.35 -9.22
C ILE A 208 1.21 16.11 -10.03
N ALA A 209 0.05 15.48 -9.76
CA ALA A 209 -0.43 14.32 -10.49
C ALA A 209 -0.55 14.60 -12.01
N GLN A 210 -0.99 15.80 -12.38
CA GLN A 210 -1.02 16.27 -13.76
C GLN A 210 0.39 16.43 -14.34
N SER A 211 1.33 16.99 -13.58
CA SER A 211 2.72 17.20 -14.03
C SER A 211 3.49 15.91 -14.29
N ILE A 212 3.08 14.80 -13.67
CA ILE A 212 3.67 13.47 -13.87
C ILE A 212 2.81 12.58 -14.78
N ASN A 213 1.70 13.11 -15.30
CA ASN A 213 0.72 12.40 -16.15
C ASN A 213 0.16 11.11 -15.51
N ASP A 214 -0.01 11.09 -14.19
CA ASP A 214 -0.56 9.93 -13.48
C ASP A 214 -2.08 10.03 -13.37
N SER A 215 -2.78 9.31 -14.23
CA SER A 215 -4.24 9.33 -14.31
C SER A 215 -4.92 8.65 -13.11
N ILE A 216 -4.25 7.71 -12.43
CA ILE A 216 -4.77 7.05 -11.22
C ILE A 216 -4.87 8.07 -10.10
N TRP A 217 -3.78 8.80 -9.85
CA TRP A 217 -3.77 9.83 -8.82
C TRP A 217 -4.68 11.01 -9.15
N GLN A 218 -4.72 11.46 -10.43
CA GLN A 218 -5.68 12.49 -10.86
C GLN A 218 -7.11 12.08 -10.54
N THR A 219 -7.49 10.85 -10.87
CA THR A 219 -8.82 10.30 -10.59
C THR A 219 -9.14 10.29 -9.09
N ALA A 220 -8.22 9.80 -8.27
CA ALA A 220 -8.42 9.71 -6.82
C ALA A 220 -8.60 11.11 -6.19
N ILE A 221 -7.72 12.06 -6.53
CA ILE A 221 -7.76 13.42 -5.98
C ILE A 221 -9.01 14.18 -6.44
N LEU A 222 -9.42 14.04 -7.69
CA LEU A 222 -10.65 14.65 -8.19
C LEU A 222 -11.89 14.12 -7.46
N CYS A 223 -11.89 12.83 -7.07
CA CYS A 223 -12.93 12.27 -6.21
C CYS A 223 -12.93 12.91 -4.82
N ASP A 224 -11.75 13.10 -4.23
CA ASP A 224 -11.62 13.73 -2.91
C ASP A 224 -12.09 15.20 -2.95
N ILE A 225 -11.71 15.97 -3.97
CA ILE A 225 -12.19 17.34 -4.21
C ILE A 225 -13.73 17.36 -4.38
N ALA A 226 -14.28 16.39 -5.13
CA ALA A 226 -15.73 16.32 -5.34
C ALA A 226 -16.49 16.08 -4.03
N LYS A 227 -15.95 15.27 -3.12
CA LYS A 227 -16.53 15.03 -1.78
C LYS A 227 -16.55 16.32 -0.96
N VAL A 228 -15.44 17.08 -0.95
CA VAL A 228 -15.37 18.34 -0.21
C VAL A 228 -16.39 19.35 -0.75
N TYR A 229 -16.50 19.51 -2.08
CA TYR A 229 -17.52 20.39 -2.66
C TYR A 229 -18.95 19.92 -2.35
N ASP A 230 -19.19 18.61 -2.31
CA ASP A 230 -20.52 18.08 -1.94
C ASP A 230 -20.86 18.38 -0.48
N ASN A 231 -19.90 18.25 0.44
CA ASN A 231 -20.04 18.61 1.86
C ASN A 231 -20.35 20.11 2.04
N LEU A 232 -19.70 20.97 1.25
CA LEU A 232 -19.97 22.42 1.21
C LEU A 232 -21.34 22.79 0.60
N GLY A 233 -22.12 21.81 0.10
CA GLY A 233 -23.37 22.06 -0.63
C GLY A 233 -23.16 22.57 -2.05
N MET A 234 -21.92 22.62 -2.53
CA MET A 234 -21.57 23.06 -3.90
C MET A 234 -21.68 21.88 -4.88
N HIS A 235 -22.89 21.31 -4.97
CA HIS A 235 -23.14 20.07 -5.69
C HIS A 235 -22.84 20.12 -7.20
N ILE A 236 -22.92 21.32 -7.82
CA ILE A 236 -22.58 21.51 -9.24
C ILE A 236 -21.07 21.36 -9.44
N GLU A 237 -20.26 21.96 -8.60
CA GLU A 237 -18.79 21.84 -8.59
C GLU A 237 -18.37 20.42 -8.26
N ALA A 238 -19.05 19.79 -7.31
CA ALA A 238 -18.85 18.36 -7.00
C ALA A 238 -19.11 17.48 -8.22
N LYS A 239 -20.22 17.73 -8.95
CA LYS A 239 -20.56 17.01 -10.18
C LYS A 239 -19.48 17.16 -11.27
N LYS A 240 -18.97 18.37 -11.48
CA LYS A 240 -17.89 18.61 -12.45
C LYS A 240 -16.65 17.80 -12.11
N ASN A 241 -16.22 17.80 -10.84
CA ASN A 241 -15.02 17.09 -10.43
C ASN A 241 -15.16 15.57 -10.52
N ILE A 242 -16.32 15.01 -10.13
CA ILE A 242 -16.55 13.55 -10.24
C ILE A 242 -16.68 13.11 -11.71
N GLU A 243 -17.14 13.96 -12.61
CA GLU A 243 -17.17 13.71 -14.05
C GLU A 243 -15.76 13.75 -14.67
N HIS A 244 -14.93 14.68 -14.22
CA HIS A 244 -13.52 14.70 -14.61
C HIS A 244 -12.80 13.44 -14.09
N ALA A 245 -13.05 13.00 -12.86
CA ALA A 245 -12.51 11.76 -12.32
C ALA A 245 -12.86 10.56 -13.22
N LEU A 246 -14.12 10.44 -13.65
CA LEU A 246 -14.56 9.38 -14.56
C LEU A 246 -13.88 9.43 -15.93
N LYS A 247 -13.58 10.64 -16.42
CA LYS A 247 -12.92 10.84 -17.73
C LYS A 247 -11.45 10.40 -17.70
N TYR A 248 -10.75 10.62 -16.56
CA TYR A 248 -9.34 10.27 -16.41
C TYR A 248 -9.11 8.86 -15.89
N ALA A 249 -10.14 8.21 -15.34
CA ALA A 249 -10.02 6.89 -14.75
C ALA A 249 -9.51 5.85 -15.76
N PRO A 250 -8.42 5.14 -15.46
CA PRO A 250 -7.91 4.06 -16.31
C PRO A 250 -8.95 2.94 -16.49
N TYR A 251 -8.90 2.26 -17.63
CA TYR A 251 -9.87 1.20 -17.99
C TYR A 251 -9.97 0.07 -16.94
N ASN A 252 -8.88 -0.22 -16.23
CA ASN A 252 -8.82 -1.27 -15.19
C ASN A 252 -9.13 -0.76 -13.77
N THR A 253 -9.57 0.49 -13.62
CA THR A 253 -9.92 1.06 -12.32
C THR A 253 -11.24 0.45 -11.81
N SER A 254 -11.32 0.16 -10.51
CA SER A 254 -12.59 -0.14 -9.87
C SER A 254 -13.43 1.15 -9.80
N PHE A 255 -14.45 1.24 -10.63
CA PHE A 255 -15.34 2.41 -10.68
C PHE A 255 -16.38 2.44 -9.55
N SER A 256 -16.43 1.43 -8.69
CA SER A 256 -17.49 1.30 -7.66
C SER A 256 -17.57 2.54 -6.76
N SER A 257 -16.45 2.99 -6.19
CA SER A 257 -16.43 4.18 -5.32
C SER A 257 -16.75 5.46 -6.07
N ILE A 258 -16.28 5.63 -7.31
CA ILE A 258 -16.57 6.80 -8.14
C ILE A 258 -18.07 6.86 -8.47
N TYR A 259 -18.66 5.75 -8.87
CA TYR A 259 -20.10 5.66 -9.14
C TYR A 259 -20.94 5.90 -7.88
N PHE A 260 -20.49 5.42 -6.72
CA PHE A 260 -21.16 5.68 -5.45
C PHE A 260 -21.21 7.18 -5.15
N TRP A 261 -20.06 7.86 -5.17
CA TRP A 261 -20.02 9.30 -4.91
C TRP A 261 -20.76 10.10 -5.97
N LYS A 262 -20.68 9.72 -7.25
CA LYS A 262 -21.51 10.35 -8.29
C LYS A 262 -22.99 10.17 -8.01
N GLY A 263 -23.42 9.01 -7.54
CA GLY A 263 -24.80 8.75 -7.14
C GLY A 263 -25.24 9.64 -5.97
N ILE A 264 -24.40 9.83 -4.94
CA ILE A 264 -24.65 10.75 -3.81
C ILE A 264 -24.83 12.19 -4.30
N ILE A 265 -23.88 12.68 -5.10
CA ILE A 265 -23.89 14.05 -5.63
C ILE A 265 -25.16 14.29 -6.48
N LEU A 266 -25.53 13.35 -7.34
CA LEU A 266 -26.74 13.45 -8.16
C LEU A 266 -28.01 13.41 -7.32
N ARG A 267 -28.05 12.63 -6.21
CA ARG A 267 -29.14 12.66 -5.24
C ARG A 267 -29.30 14.06 -4.61
N ASN A 268 -28.19 14.69 -4.26
CA ASN A 268 -28.16 16.02 -3.65
C ASN A 268 -28.58 17.12 -4.66
N LEU A 269 -28.37 16.90 -5.96
CA LEU A 269 -28.87 17.72 -7.07
C LEU A 269 -30.31 17.39 -7.46
N GLU A 270 -30.99 16.47 -6.77
CA GLU A 270 -32.35 16.00 -7.07
C GLU A 270 -32.50 15.29 -8.44
N GLU A 271 -31.36 14.91 -9.07
CA GLU A 271 -31.33 14.11 -10.30
C GLU A 271 -31.54 12.61 -9.97
N THR A 272 -32.74 12.31 -9.44
CA THR A 272 -33.05 11.03 -8.75
C THR A 272 -32.82 9.79 -9.63
N ASP A 273 -33.28 9.81 -10.89
CA ASP A 273 -33.16 8.65 -11.79
C ASP A 273 -31.67 8.37 -12.14
N SER A 274 -30.93 9.45 -12.38
CA SER A 274 -29.47 9.35 -12.60
C SER A 274 -28.75 8.83 -11.36
N ALA A 275 -29.12 9.29 -10.16
CA ALA A 275 -28.57 8.82 -8.90
C ALA A 275 -28.78 7.30 -8.72
N ILE A 276 -30.01 6.80 -8.94
CA ILE A 276 -30.31 5.36 -8.87
C ILE A 276 -29.48 4.56 -9.88
N CYS A 277 -29.32 5.07 -11.10
CA CYS A 277 -28.51 4.42 -12.13
C CYS A 277 -27.04 4.26 -11.67
N TYR A 278 -26.41 5.33 -11.17
CA TYR A 278 -25.02 5.25 -10.73
C TYR A 278 -24.82 4.44 -9.45
N LEU A 279 -25.74 4.51 -8.48
CA LEU A 279 -25.72 3.66 -7.29
C LEU A 279 -25.86 2.16 -7.66
N SER A 280 -26.70 1.85 -8.65
CA SER A 280 -26.86 0.49 -9.16
C SER A 280 -25.56 -0.03 -9.82
N LYS A 281 -24.85 0.82 -10.55
CA LYS A 281 -23.53 0.49 -11.12
C LYS A 281 -22.47 0.30 -10.03
N ALA A 282 -22.48 1.15 -9.00
CA ALA A 282 -21.57 1.06 -7.87
C ALA A 282 -21.66 -0.29 -7.15
N LYS A 283 -22.89 -0.86 -7.05
CA LYS A 283 -23.15 -2.12 -6.35
C LYS A 283 -22.45 -3.33 -6.96
N ILE A 284 -22.13 -3.34 -8.26
CA ILE A 284 -21.66 -4.53 -8.98
C ILE A 284 -20.36 -5.09 -8.38
N ASN A 285 -19.39 -4.20 -8.09
CA ASN A 285 -18.07 -4.58 -7.58
C ASN A 285 -17.82 -4.08 -6.15
N ALA A 286 -18.87 -3.70 -5.41
CA ALA A 286 -18.76 -3.23 -4.05
C ALA A 286 -18.58 -4.38 -3.06
N ASP A 287 -17.77 -4.16 -2.01
CA ASP A 287 -17.72 -5.03 -0.85
C ASP A 287 -19.02 -4.98 -0.02
N ILE A 288 -19.07 -5.71 1.08
CA ILE A 288 -20.28 -5.81 1.90
C ILE A 288 -20.65 -4.49 2.57
N TYR A 289 -19.66 -3.70 3.02
CA TYR A 289 -19.88 -2.42 3.70
C TYR A 289 -20.35 -1.35 2.72
N ALA A 290 -19.67 -1.27 1.57
CA ALA A 290 -20.08 -0.37 0.48
C ALA A 290 -21.47 -0.71 -0.03
N LYS A 291 -21.82 -2.01 -0.17
CA LYS A 291 -23.20 -2.43 -0.51
C LYS A 291 -24.22 -1.96 0.51
N ALA A 292 -23.93 -2.05 1.81
CA ALA A 292 -24.83 -1.57 2.86
C ALA A 292 -25.12 -0.06 2.71
N SER A 293 -24.08 0.76 2.51
CA SER A 293 -24.18 2.20 2.29
C SER A 293 -25.00 2.53 1.02
N ILE A 294 -24.76 1.78 -0.06
CA ILE A 294 -25.53 1.94 -1.32
C ILE A 294 -27.01 1.62 -1.09
N TYR A 295 -27.35 0.51 -0.42
CA TYR A 295 -28.74 0.15 -0.14
C TYR A 295 -29.43 1.16 0.76
N GLN A 296 -28.73 1.68 1.78
CA GLN A 296 -29.28 2.74 2.62
C GLN A 296 -29.62 3.99 1.80
N THR A 297 -28.72 4.43 0.94
CA THR A 297 -28.93 5.59 0.07
C THR A 297 -30.10 5.37 -0.89
N LEU A 298 -30.21 4.21 -1.51
CA LEU A 298 -31.34 3.87 -2.39
C LEU A 298 -32.67 3.84 -1.62
N TYR A 299 -32.67 3.32 -0.40
CA TYR A 299 -33.86 3.33 0.47
C TYR A 299 -34.29 4.77 0.81
N GLU A 300 -33.36 5.66 1.12
CA GLU A 300 -33.65 7.08 1.40
C GLU A 300 -34.28 7.78 0.18
N ILE A 301 -33.76 7.49 -1.01
CA ILE A 301 -34.32 7.99 -2.27
C ILE A 301 -35.75 7.49 -2.46
N ASP A 302 -36.02 6.21 -2.27
CA ASP A 302 -37.35 5.59 -2.40
C ASP A 302 -38.34 6.16 -1.38
N LYS A 303 -37.89 6.38 -0.14
CA LYS A 303 -38.71 6.99 0.92
C LYS A 303 -39.10 8.44 0.58
N LYS A 304 -38.19 9.22 -0.02
CA LYS A 304 -38.49 10.59 -0.50
C LYS A 304 -39.51 10.56 -1.64
N ARG A 305 -39.37 9.64 -2.60
CA ARG A 305 -40.30 9.47 -3.74
C ARG A 305 -41.73 9.11 -3.32
N LYS A 306 -41.92 8.33 -2.26
CA LYS A 306 -43.25 7.91 -1.77
C LYS A 306 -43.97 8.99 -0.96
N LYS A 307 -43.30 10.09 -0.62
CA LYS A 307 -43.88 11.20 0.13
C LYS A 307 -44.47 12.29 -0.78
N TYR A 308 -44.12 12.23 -2.05
CA TYR A 308 -44.66 13.13 -3.10
C TYR A 308 -45.46 12.30 -4.12
#